data_6069abcb189981f4a97acf341c1f1a49
#
_entry.id   6069abcb189981f4a97acf341c1f1a49
#
_cell.length_a   1.000
_cell.length_b   1.000
_cell.length_c   1.000
_cell.angle_alpha   90.00
_cell.angle_beta   90.00
_cell.angle_gamma   90.00
#
_symmetry.space_group_name_H-M   'P 1'
#
loop_
_entity.id
_entity.type
_entity.pdbx_description
1 polymer ?
#
loop_
_entity_poly.entity_id
_entity_poly.type
_entity_poly.pdbx_seq_one_letter_code
_entity_poly.pdbx_strand_id
1 'polypeptide(L)'
;RRTTMGYFDVATDTAVAGQMSYQLDASRHTVRFTSEGIRLDMGGFAKGYALERIRQILSDEGIITALMNFGNSSVAALGHHPYGDWWAVGVEHTSQRGQMAHEVHLQGSAMSVSGRSTDGRYHIVNPTTGATVAGDELLLVEGRSALITEVLSTALYAAPRAQRAAIMSHFEGYRATEIYCRKGGGVERREIGK
;
A
#
# COMPACT_ATOMS: atom_id res chain seq x y z
N ARG A 1 -7.52 -9.99 -6.71
CA ARG A 1 -6.60 -10.74 -7.59
C ARG A 1 -6.76 -10.35 -9.06
N ARG A 2 -7.99 -10.37 -9.62
CA ARG A 2 -8.21 -10.02 -11.05
C ARG A 2 -7.82 -8.57 -11.36
N THR A 3 -8.21 -7.63 -10.51
CA THR A 3 -7.97 -6.20 -10.69
C THR A 3 -6.52 -5.79 -10.51
N THR A 4 -5.74 -6.52 -9.73
CA THR A 4 -4.30 -6.30 -9.57
C THR A 4 -3.46 -7.15 -10.54
N MET A 5 -4.10 -7.83 -11.51
CA MET A 5 -3.46 -8.76 -12.44
C MET A 5 -2.63 -9.87 -11.76
N GLY A 6 -2.97 -10.19 -10.50
CA GLY A 6 -2.28 -11.20 -9.70
C GLY A 6 -1.04 -10.70 -8.95
N TYR A 7 -0.68 -9.42 -9.08
CA TYR A 7 0.50 -8.86 -8.37
C TYR A 7 0.26 -8.56 -6.89
N PHE A 8 -0.96 -8.70 -6.42
CA PHE A 8 -1.26 -8.81 -5.00
C PHE A 8 -1.76 -10.23 -4.74
N ASP A 9 -0.82 -11.11 -4.56
CA ASP A 9 -1.05 -12.46 -4.02
C ASP A 9 -0.04 -12.60 -2.89
N VAL A 10 -0.52 -12.83 -1.69
CA VAL A 10 0.35 -12.87 -0.52
C VAL A 10 1.34 -14.01 -0.70
N ALA A 11 2.60 -13.66 -0.90
CA ALA A 11 3.65 -14.66 -1.08
C ALA A 11 3.81 -15.44 0.23
N THR A 12 3.58 -16.71 0.16
CA THR A 12 4.09 -17.64 1.15
C THR A 12 5.48 -18.08 0.69
N ASP A 13 6.41 -18.35 1.60
CA ASP A 13 7.76 -18.88 1.28
C ASP A 13 7.73 -20.16 0.41
N THR A 14 6.55 -20.71 0.18
CA THR A 14 6.25 -21.89 -0.60
C THR A 14 5.09 -21.65 -1.56
N ALA A 15 5.07 -20.52 -2.26
CA ALA A 15 4.02 -20.23 -3.22
C ALA A 15 4.04 -21.22 -4.38
N VAL A 16 3.25 -22.28 -4.26
CA VAL A 16 2.86 -23.10 -5.41
C VAL A 16 1.81 -22.30 -6.16
N ALA A 17 2.22 -21.73 -7.27
CA ALA A 17 1.32 -20.99 -8.15
C ALA A 17 0.12 -21.86 -8.54
N GLY A 18 -1.09 -21.43 -8.17
CA GLY A 18 -2.33 -21.95 -8.75
C GLY A 18 -3.29 -22.71 -7.87
N GLN A 19 -2.95 -23.18 -6.68
CA GLN A 19 -3.90 -23.81 -5.77
C GLN A 19 -4.18 -22.95 -4.53
N MET A 20 -5.47 -22.61 -4.31
CA MET A 20 -5.88 -22.07 -3.01
C MET A 20 -5.75 -23.18 -1.96
N SER A 21 -4.73 -23.04 -1.12
CA SER A 21 -4.43 -24.00 -0.06
C SER A 21 -5.21 -23.73 1.23
N TYR A 22 -6.29 -22.97 1.14
CA TYR A 22 -7.15 -22.66 2.28
C TYR A 22 -8.62 -22.59 1.87
N GLN A 23 -9.50 -22.81 2.84
CA GLN A 23 -10.94 -22.68 2.73
C GLN A 23 -11.42 -21.64 3.73
N LEU A 24 -12.32 -20.76 3.28
CA LEU A 24 -12.95 -19.75 4.13
C LEU A 24 -14.38 -20.15 4.44
N ASP A 25 -14.76 -20.13 5.71
CA ASP A 25 -16.16 -20.20 6.15
C ASP A 25 -16.55 -18.86 6.75
N ALA A 26 -17.25 -18.03 5.95
CA ALA A 26 -17.66 -16.71 6.37
C ALA A 26 -18.71 -16.74 7.49
N SER A 27 -19.53 -17.81 7.56
CA SER A 27 -20.57 -17.95 8.60
C SER A 27 -20.00 -18.26 9.97
N ARG A 28 -18.89 -18.98 9.99
CA ARG A 28 -18.18 -19.38 11.23
C ARG A 28 -16.96 -18.49 11.52
N HIS A 29 -16.62 -17.55 10.62
CA HIS A 29 -15.42 -16.74 10.69
C HIS A 29 -14.14 -17.58 10.84
N THR A 30 -14.03 -18.69 10.08
CA THR A 30 -12.90 -19.59 10.19
C THR A 30 -12.14 -19.72 8.87
N VAL A 31 -10.83 -19.97 9.01
CA VAL A 31 -9.92 -20.33 7.91
C VAL A 31 -9.42 -21.74 8.18
N ARG A 32 -9.56 -22.63 7.19
CA ARG A 32 -9.02 -23.97 7.23
C ARG A 32 -7.93 -24.12 6.18
N PHE A 33 -6.73 -24.49 6.59
CA PHE A 33 -5.67 -24.87 5.66
C PHE A 33 -5.89 -26.29 5.13
N THR A 34 -5.65 -26.48 3.83
CA THR A 34 -5.85 -27.78 3.16
C THR A 34 -4.57 -28.57 3.02
N SER A 35 -3.43 -27.98 3.39
CA SER A 35 -2.12 -28.66 3.46
C SER A 35 -1.29 -28.10 4.63
N GLU A 36 -0.29 -28.87 5.06
CA GLU A 36 0.65 -28.45 6.09
C GLU A 36 1.65 -27.41 5.56
N GLY A 37 2.23 -26.62 6.46
CA GLY A 37 3.28 -25.65 6.14
C GLY A 37 2.79 -24.33 5.57
N ILE A 38 1.47 -24.12 5.42
CA ILE A 38 0.91 -22.85 4.93
C ILE A 38 1.06 -21.78 6.01
N ARG A 39 1.52 -20.60 5.58
CA ARG A 39 1.57 -19.39 6.39
C ARG A 39 0.75 -18.29 5.71
N LEU A 40 0.05 -17.48 6.50
CA LEU A 40 -0.60 -16.25 6.04
C LEU A 40 0.32 -15.08 6.37
N ASP A 41 0.70 -14.32 5.35
CA ASP A 41 1.36 -13.04 5.51
C ASP A 41 0.33 -11.92 5.32
N MET A 42 0.19 -11.08 6.35
CA MET A 42 -0.73 -9.94 6.36
C MET A 42 -0.03 -8.62 5.98
N GLY A 43 1.26 -8.65 5.66
CA GLY A 43 2.11 -7.47 5.50
C GLY A 43 1.64 -6.49 4.42
N GLY A 44 0.97 -6.99 3.38
CA GLY A 44 0.54 -6.16 2.26
C GLY A 44 -0.85 -5.52 2.39
N PHE A 45 -1.59 -5.73 3.51
CA PHE A 45 -2.92 -5.13 3.68
C PHE A 45 -3.32 -4.84 5.13
N ALA A 46 -2.66 -5.44 6.12
CA ALA A 46 -3.12 -5.38 7.51
C ALA A 46 -3.12 -3.97 8.09
N LYS A 47 -2.14 -3.13 7.72
CA LYS A 47 -2.07 -1.73 8.19
C LYS A 47 -3.24 -0.92 7.62
N GLY A 48 -3.51 -1.04 6.33
CA GLY A 48 -4.64 -0.37 5.69
C GLY A 48 -5.97 -0.83 6.25
N TYR A 49 -6.13 -2.14 6.49
CA TYR A 49 -7.32 -2.67 7.17
C TYR A 49 -7.47 -2.11 8.58
N ALA A 50 -6.41 -2.06 9.37
CA ALA A 50 -6.44 -1.51 10.72
C ALA A 50 -6.81 -0.01 10.70
N LEU A 51 -6.25 0.77 9.76
CA LEU A 51 -6.60 2.18 9.59
C LEU A 51 -8.09 2.38 9.25
N GLU A 52 -8.68 1.54 8.39
CA GLU A 52 -10.12 1.59 8.11
C GLU A 52 -10.95 1.29 9.36
N ARG A 53 -10.57 0.30 10.14
CA ARG A 53 -11.26 -0.05 11.39
C ARG A 53 -11.15 1.06 12.44
N ILE A 54 -9.97 1.65 12.60
CA ILE A 54 -9.76 2.78 13.51
C ILE A 54 -10.58 3.99 13.05
N ARG A 55 -10.58 4.30 11.75
CA ARG A 55 -11.39 5.39 11.19
C ARG A 55 -12.86 5.22 11.47
N GLN A 56 -13.39 4.00 11.34
CA GLN A 56 -14.79 3.69 11.65
C GLN A 56 -15.07 3.89 13.14
N ILE A 57 -14.22 3.34 14.02
CA ILE A 57 -14.38 3.50 15.48
C ILE A 57 -14.38 4.98 15.88
N LEU A 58 -13.45 5.77 15.37
CA LEU A 58 -13.39 7.20 15.65
C LEU A 58 -14.64 7.94 15.18
N SER A 59 -15.16 7.60 13.99
CA SER A 59 -16.41 8.17 13.47
C SER A 59 -17.61 7.80 14.32
N ASP A 60 -17.71 6.55 14.77
CA ASP A 60 -18.80 6.06 15.62
C ASP A 60 -18.80 6.74 16.99
N GLU A 61 -17.62 7.13 17.49
CA GLU A 61 -17.42 7.92 18.72
C GLU A 61 -17.59 9.44 18.51
N GLY A 62 -18.03 9.87 17.32
CA GLY A 62 -18.28 11.27 16.99
C GLY A 62 -17.04 12.11 16.73
N ILE A 63 -15.88 11.51 16.58
CA ILE A 63 -14.65 12.20 16.20
C ILE A 63 -14.71 12.48 14.69
N ILE A 64 -14.59 13.74 14.31
CA ILE A 64 -14.72 14.19 12.92
C ILE A 64 -13.38 14.57 12.28
N THR A 65 -12.31 14.67 13.06
CA THR A 65 -11.00 15.02 12.55
C THR A 65 -9.91 14.23 13.27
N ALA A 66 -9.09 13.50 12.52
CA ALA A 66 -7.94 12.75 13.02
C ALA A 66 -6.95 12.44 11.91
N LEU A 67 -5.67 12.35 12.25
CA LEU A 67 -4.65 11.76 11.39
C LEU A 67 -4.12 10.48 12.04
N MET A 68 -4.18 9.38 11.30
CA MET A 68 -3.73 8.06 11.75
C MET A 68 -2.54 7.62 10.90
N ASN A 69 -1.41 7.33 11.54
CA ASN A 69 -0.19 6.89 10.87
C ASN A 69 0.21 5.50 11.37
N PHE A 70 0.38 4.56 10.44
CA PHE A 70 0.77 3.19 10.75
C PHE A 70 2.10 2.85 10.07
N GLY A 71 3.20 2.93 10.85
CA GLY A 71 4.54 2.56 10.41
C GLY A 71 5.13 3.45 9.30
N ASN A 72 4.73 4.71 9.21
CA ASN A 72 5.18 5.72 8.24
C ASN A 72 4.94 5.40 6.75
N SER A 73 4.37 4.23 6.45
CA SER A 73 4.08 3.80 5.07
C SER A 73 2.61 3.85 4.72
N SER A 74 1.72 3.86 5.71
CA SER A 74 0.28 3.88 5.51
C SER A 74 -0.34 4.92 6.44
N VAL A 75 -1.01 5.91 5.87
CA VAL A 75 -1.59 7.04 6.60
C VAL A 75 -3.02 7.25 6.13
N ALA A 76 -3.93 7.52 7.07
CA ALA A 76 -5.31 7.87 6.78
C ALA A 76 -5.73 9.10 7.57
N ALA A 77 -6.52 9.95 6.94
CA ALA A 77 -7.14 11.10 7.55
C ALA A 77 -8.65 10.90 7.70
N LEU A 78 -9.18 11.33 8.84
CA LEU A 78 -10.59 11.57 9.05
C LEU A 78 -10.80 13.09 9.01
N GLY A 79 -11.70 13.57 8.14
CA GLY A 79 -11.90 14.99 7.93
C GLY A 79 -10.65 15.73 7.46
N HIS A 80 -10.53 16.98 7.87
CA HIS A 80 -9.41 17.89 7.56
C HIS A 80 -8.62 18.27 8.82
N HIS A 81 -7.49 18.93 8.66
CA HIS A 81 -6.70 19.46 9.77
C HIS A 81 -7.51 20.52 10.55
N PRO A 82 -7.45 20.57 11.91
CA PRO A 82 -8.22 21.52 12.69
C PRO A 82 -7.98 23.01 12.34
N TYR A 83 -6.82 23.31 11.80
CA TYR A 83 -6.39 24.68 11.45
C TYR A 83 -6.08 24.85 9.96
N GLY A 84 -6.62 23.97 9.09
CA GLY A 84 -6.40 24.00 7.64
C GLY A 84 -7.31 23.07 6.87
N ASP A 85 -7.23 23.12 5.54
CA ASP A 85 -8.14 22.38 4.67
C ASP A 85 -7.76 20.90 4.52
N TRP A 86 -6.52 20.53 4.84
CA TRP A 86 -5.98 19.18 4.70
C TRP A 86 -4.88 18.89 5.71
N TRP A 87 -4.58 17.62 5.85
CA TRP A 87 -3.41 17.13 6.56
C TRP A 87 -2.25 17.01 5.58
N ALA A 88 -1.18 17.77 5.79
CA ALA A 88 0.05 17.63 5.01
C ALA A 88 0.88 16.45 5.53
N VAL A 89 1.12 15.46 4.68
CA VAL A 89 1.87 14.25 5.01
C VAL A 89 3.07 14.13 4.08
N GLY A 90 4.27 14.10 4.65
CA GLY A 90 5.52 13.97 3.91
C GLY A 90 5.86 12.52 3.57
N VAL A 91 6.30 12.28 2.34
CA VAL A 91 6.99 11.05 1.93
C VAL A 91 8.48 11.32 2.01
N GLU A 92 9.17 10.57 2.87
CA GLU A 92 10.60 10.78 3.13
C GLU A 92 11.47 10.32 1.95
N HIS A 93 12.57 11.02 1.72
CA HIS A 93 13.57 10.69 0.70
C HIS A 93 14.33 9.43 1.11
N THR A 94 14.45 8.44 0.21
CA THR A 94 15.02 7.11 0.52
C THR A 94 16.50 7.11 0.91
N SER A 95 17.27 8.13 0.52
CA SER A 95 18.71 8.20 0.76
C SER A 95 19.15 9.45 1.54
N GLN A 96 18.23 10.35 1.88
CA GLN A 96 18.53 11.56 2.64
C GLN A 96 17.53 11.71 3.79
N ARG A 97 17.92 11.23 4.97
CA ARG A 97 17.08 11.29 6.16
C ARG A 97 16.67 12.73 6.50
N GLY A 98 15.37 12.92 6.77
CA GLY A 98 14.80 14.23 7.10
C GLY A 98 14.48 15.11 5.88
N GLN A 99 14.85 14.70 4.67
CA GLN A 99 14.43 15.37 3.44
C GLN A 99 13.13 14.75 2.92
N MET A 100 12.18 15.59 2.53
CA MET A 100 10.93 15.15 1.92
C MET A 100 11.08 15.00 0.42
N ALA A 101 10.68 13.83 -0.10
CA ALA A 101 10.60 13.56 -1.53
C ALA A 101 9.28 14.04 -2.14
N HIS A 102 8.20 14.00 -1.35
CA HIS A 102 6.87 14.41 -1.80
C HIS A 102 6.01 14.82 -0.60
N GLU A 103 5.03 15.68 -0.83
CA GLU A 103 4.01 16.04 0.14
C GLU A 103 2.63 15.65 -0.41
N VAL A 104 1.84 14.98 0.42
CA VAL A 104 0.48 14.54 0.13
C VAL A 104 -0.49 15.33 1.00
N HIS A 105 -1.57 15.80 0.42
CA HIS A 105 -2.64 16.51 1.11
C HIS A 105 -3.83 15.57 1.33
N LEU A 106 -4.06 15.16 2.56
CA LEU A 106 -5.15 14.25 2.92
C LEU A 106 -6.33 15.00 3.52
N GLN A 107 -7.52 14.79 2.95
CA GLN A 107 -8.81 15.26 3.46
C GLN A 107 -9.81 14.11 3.37
N GLY A 108 -10.13 13.48 4.50
CA GLY A 108 -11.00 12.29 4.53
C GLY A 108 -10.51 11.14 3.62
N SER A 109 -9.22 11.10 3.33
CA SER A 109 -8.58 10.19 2.38
C SER A 109 -7.39 9.48 3.03
N ALA A 110 -6.72 8.65 2.26
CA ALA A 110 -5.58 7.87 2.73
C ALA A 110 -4.47 7.81 1.68
N MET A 111 -3.28 7.48 2.13
CA MET A 111 -2.14 7.18 1.28
C MET A 111 -1.41 5.93 1.76
N SER A 112 -0.73 5.27 0.83
CA SER A 112 0.24 4.24 1.17
C SER A 112 1.44 4.31 0.24
N VAL A 113 2.63 4.03 0.79
CA VAL A 113 3.89 4.00 0.04
C VAL A 113 4.51 2.61 0.15
N SER A 114 4.85 2.03 -0.99
CA SER A 114 5.62 0.79 -1.10
C SER A 114 6.94 1.03 -1.79
N GLY A 115 7.98 0.33 -1.34
CA GLY A 115 9.31 0.49 -1.90
C GLY A 115 10.36 -0.29 -1.11
N ARG A 116 11.62 0.03 -1.33
CA ARG A 116 12.72 -0.50 -0.56
C ARG A 116 12.62 0.00 0.90
N SER A 117 12.78 -0.88 1.85
CA SER A 117 12.82 -0.55 3.27
C SER A 117 13.94 0.47 3.58
N THR A 118 13.78 1.29 4.62
CA THR A 118 14.77 2.30 5.04
C THR A 118 16.12 1.70 5.43
N ASP A 119 16.16 0.41 5.81
CA ASP A 119 17.38 -0.35 6.05
C ASP A 119 17.99 -0.94 4.77
N GLY A 120 17.42 -0.62 3.62
CA GLY A 120 17.90 -1.02 2.30
C GLY A 120 17.48 -2.41 1.84
N ARG A 121 16.66 -3.14 2.62
CA ARG A 121 16.19 -4.47 2.24
C ARG A 121 15.00 -4.40 1.28
N TYR A 122 14.99 -5.33 0.33
CA TYR A 122 13.83 -5.59 -0.50
C TYR A 122 13.02 -6.71 0.13
N HIS A 123 11.75 -6.48 0.41
CA HIS A 123 10.86 -7.43 1.09
C HIS A 123 9.61 -7.77 0.27
N ILE A 124 9.36 -7.04 -0.82
CA ILE A 124 8.22 -7.31 -1.69
C ILE A 124 8.62 -8.36 -2.71
N VAL A 125 7.81 -9.39 -2.82
CA VAL A 125 8.03 -10.53 -3.71
C VAL A 125 7.03 -10.49 -4.86
N ASN A 126 7.49 -10.74 -6.07
CA ASN A 126 6.61 -10.95 -7.20
C ASN A 126 5.94 -12.33 -7.07
N PRO A 127 4.61 -12.39 -6.91
CA PRO A 127 3.92 -13.65 -6.62
C PRO A 127 3.90 -14.64 -7.79
N THR A 128 4.22 -14.17 -9.01
CA THR A 128 4.28 -15.04 -10.19
C THR A 128 5.63 -15.75 -10.30
N THR A 129 6.71 -15.06 -9.94
CA THR A 129 8.07 -15.58 -10.10
C THR A 129 8.70 -16.05 -8.80
N GLY A 130 8.14 -15.65 -7.64
CA GLY A 130 8.72 -15.87 -6.32
C GLY A 130 9.98 -15.04 -6.04
N ALA A 131 10.41 -14.21 -7.00
CA ALA A 131 11.60 -13.40 -6.85
C ALA A 131 11.31 -12.10 -6.10
N THR A 132 12.27 -11.66 -5.28
CA THR A 132 12.22 -10.33 -4.64
C THR A 132 12.29 -9.24 -5.70
N VAL A 133 11.41 -8.25 -5.59
CA VAL A 133 11.38 -7.10 -6.50
C VAL A 133 12.40 -6.07 -6.01
N ALA A 134 13.38 -5.78 -6.87
CA ALA A 134 14.39 -4.75 -6.65
C ALA A 134 14.05 -3.54 -7.53
N GLY A 135 13.48 -2.49 -6.93
CA GLY A 135 13.19 -1.20 -7.56
C GLY A 135 13.83 -0.06 -6.77
N ASP A 136 14.19 1.02 -7.45
CA ASP A 136 14.75 2.22 -6.83
C ASP A 136 13.67 3.29 -6.59
N GLU A 137 12.46 3.04 -7.09
CA GLU A 137 11.30 3.92 -6.90
C GLU A 137 10.55 3.63 -5.59
N LEU A 138 9.81 4.62 -5.14
CA LEU A 138 8.69 4.47 -4.22
C LEU A 138 7.39 4.50 -5.03
N LEU A 139 6.45 3.63 -4.72
CA LEU A 139 5.09 3.64 -5.25
C LEU A 139 4.17 4.25 -4.20
N LEU A 140 3.81 5.51 -4.40
CA LEU A 140 2.78 6.21 -3.62
C LEU A 140 1.42 5.97 -4.27
N VAL A 141 0.44 5.58 -3.46
CA VAL A 141 -0.97 5.53 -3.85
C VAL A 141 -1.81 6.35 -2.90
N GLU A 142 -2.69 7.17 -3.45
CA GLU A 142 -3.62 8.03 -2.73
C GLU A 142 -5.06 7.68 -3.12
N GLY A 143 -5.99 7.77 -2.18
CA GLY A 143 -7.41 7.52 -2.43
C GLY A 143 -8.24 7.45 -1.15
N ARG A 144 -9.52 7.12 -1.30
CA ARG A 144 -10.48 7.14 -0.20
C ARG A 144 -10.30 6.02 0.85
N SER A 145 -9.78 4.86 0.44
CA SER A 145 -9.65 3.70 1.32
C SER A 145 -8.19 3.40 1.61
N ALA A 146 -7.83 3.35 2.89
CA ALA A 146 -6.50 2.99 3.36
C ALA A 146 -6.14 1.54 3.02
N LEU A 147 -7.13 0.63 3.07
CA LEU A 147 -6.94 -0.76 2.65
C LEU A 147 -6.56 -0.84 1.17
N ILE A 148 -7.31 -0.15 0.31
CA ILE A 148 -7.06 -0.20 -1.14
C ILE A 148 -5.76 0.49 -1.50
N THR A 149 -5.41 1.63 -0.87
CA THR A 149 -4.13 2.29 -1.13
C THR A 149 -2.94 1.39 -0.79
N GLU A 150 -3.00 0.65 0.32
CA GLU A 150 -1.93 -0.27 0.71
C GLU A 150 -1.81 -1.47 -0.26
N VAL A 151 -2.93 -2.10 -0.60
CA VAL A 151 -2.96 -3.20 -1.58
C VAL A 151 -2.40 -2.75 -2.92
N LEU A 152 -2.83 -1.58 -3.41
CA LEU A 152 -2.40 -1.05 -4.70
C LEU A 152 -0.93 -0.66 -4.71
N SER A 153 -0.42 0.02 -3.68
CA SER A 153 0.99 0.41 -3.64
C SER A 153 1.90 -0.82 -3.70
N THR A 154 1.55 -1.90 -3.00
CA THR A 154 2.27 -3.18 -3.02
C THR A 154 2.17 -3.88 -4.37
N ALA A 155 0.95 -3.96 -4.94
CA ALA A 155 0.71 -4.59 -6.23
C ALA A 155 1.45 -3.87 -7.38
N LEU A 156 1.40 -2.54 -7.40
CA LEU A 156 2.07 -1.73 -8.41
C LEU A 156 3.59 -1.84 -8.30
N TYR A 157 4.13 -1.92 -7.07
CA TYR A 157 5.56 -2.14 -6.88
C TYR A 157 5.99 -3.51 -7.39
N ALA A 158 5.18 -4.57 -7.15
CA ALA A 158 5.46 -5.92 -7.62
C ALA A 158 5.27 -6.10 -9.14
N ALA A 159 4.42 -5.26 -9.75
CA ALA A 159 4.08 -5.36 -11.17
C ALA A 159 5.17 -4.78 -12.09
N PRO A 160 5.39 -5.36 -13.28
CA PRO A 160 6.17 -4.72 -14.33
C PRO A 160 5.62 -3.33 -14.66
N ARG A 161 6.52 -2.36 -14.87
CA ARG A 161 6.15 -0.97 -15.11
C ARG A 161 5.13 -0.79 -16.24
N ALA A 162 5.26 -1.57 -17.32
CA ALA A 162 4.34 -1.53 -18.44
C ALA A 162 2.89 -1.91 -18.11
N GLN A 163 2.66 -2.63 -17.01
CA GLN A 163 1.34 -3.08 -16.58
C GLN A 163 0.69 -2.17 -15.54
N ARG A 164 1.42 -1.27 -14.91
CA ARG A 164 0.95 -0.41 -13.82
C ARG A 164 -0.25 0.45 -14.22
N ALA A 165 -0.21 1.06 -15.41
CA ALA A 165 -1.32 1.87 -15.92
C ALA A 165 -2.60 1.03 -16.14
N ALA A 166 -2.47 -0.19 -16.67
CA ALA A 166 -3.60 -1.10 -16.85
C ALA A 166 -4.20 -1.54 -15.49
N ILE A 167 -3.37 -1.74 -14.45
CA ILE A 167 -3.88 -2.00 -13.09
C ILE A 167 -4.66 -0.79 -12.60
N MET A 168 -4.09 0.42 -12.69
CA MET A 168 -4.72 1.64 -12.18
C MET A 168 -6.05 1.97 -12.86
N SER A 169 -6.25 1.62 -14.14
CA SER A 169 -7.50 1.84 -14.85
C SER A 169 -8.73 1.16 -14.23
N HIS A 170 -8.53 0.17 -13.35
CA HIS A 170 -9.60 -0.49 -12.61
C HIS A 170 -9.96 0.18 -11.27
N PHE A 171 -9.24 1.25 -10.89
CA PHE A 171 -9.38 1.89 -9.58
C PHE A 171 -9.68 3.38 -9.71
N GLU A 172 -10.90 3.67 -10.14
CA GLU A 172 -11.37 5.06 -10.25
C GLU A 172 -11.34 5.77 -8.88
N GLY A 173 -10.88 7.03 -8.88
CA GLY A 173 -10.73 7.83 -7.67
C GLY A 173 -9.46 7.55 -6.86
N TYR A 174 -8.56 6.71 -7.38
CA TYR A 174 -7.21 6.52 -6.83
C TYR A 174 -6.17 7.11 -7.77
N ARG A 175 -5.09 7.63 -7.18
CA ARG A 175 -3.92 8.14 -7.92
C ARG A 175 -2.69 7.37 -7.50
N ALA A 176 -1.80 7.10 -8.43
CA ALA A 176 -0.53 6.46 -8.16
C ALA A 176 0.63 7.26 -8.75
N THR A 177 1.69 7.41 -7.96
CA THR A 177 2.89 8.16 -8.34
C THR A 177 4.14 7.32 -8.09
N GLU A 178 4.97 7.19 -9.11
CA GLU A 178 6.34 6.70 -8.99
C GLU A 178 7.22 7.87 -8.53
N ILE A 179 7.99 7.67 -7.47
CA ILE A 179 8.90 8.67 -6.91
C ILE A 179 10.31 8.11 -6.93
N TYR A 180 11.21 8.76 -7.66
CA TYR A 180 12.61 8.39 -7.78
C TYR A 180 13.48 9.37 -6.99
N CYS A 181 14.13 8.86 -5.94
CA CYS A 181 15.04 9.62 -5.10
C CYS A 181 16.49 9.46 -5.60
N ARG A 182 17.11 10.54 -6.06
CA ARG A 182 18.49 10.54 -6.54
C ARG A 182 19.47 10.74 -5.39
N LYS A 183 20.65 10.11 -5.44
CA LYS A 183 21.68 10.23 -4.39
C LYS A 183 22.12 11.67 -4.09
N GLY A 184 21.96 12.60 -5.02
CA GLY A 184 22.23 14.04 -4.85
C GLY A 184 21.08 14.87 -4.30
N GLY A 185 19.97 14.24 -3.82
CA GLY A 185 18.78 14.93 -3.27
C GLY A 185 17.73 15.33 -4.31
N GLY A 186 17.99 15.09 -5.60
CA GLY A 186 17.00 15.31 -6.66
C GLY A 186 15.86 14.29 -6.56
N VAL A 187 14.64 14.75 -6.86
CA VAL A 187 13.44 13.91 -6.88
C VAL A 187 12.74 14.04 -8.22
N GLU A 188 12.51 12.91 -8.86
CA GLU A 188 11.69 12.79 -10.07
C GLU A 188 10.38 12.11 -9.71
N ARG A 189 9.26 12.61 -10.23
CA ARG A 189 7.92 12.06 -9.99
C ARG A 189 7.23 11.80 -11.30
N ARG A 190 6.54 10.67 -11.37
CA ARG A 190 5.77 10.28 -12.55
C ARG A 190 4.42 9.72 -12.11
N GLU A 191 3.35 10.34 -12.55
CA GLU A 191 2.00 9.83 -12.33
C GLU A 191 1.71 8.63 -13.26
N ILE A 192 1.07 7.59 -12.73
CA ILE A 192 0.74 6.37 -13.46
C ILE A 192 -0.69 6.51 -14.02
N GLY A 193 -0.85 6.27 -15.32
CA GLY A 193 -2.18 6.24 -15.95
C GLY A 193 -2.66 7.59 -16.50
N LYS A 194 -1.78 8.61 -16.49
CA LYS A 194 -1.99 9.86 -17.23
C LYS A 194 -1.19 9.93 -18.49
#